data_ceae54014f1bb2c1689849f3416a95cd
#
_entry.id   ceae54014f1bb2c1689849f3416a95cd
#
_cell.length_a   1.000
_cell.length_b   1.000
_cell.length_c   1.000
_cell.angle_alpha   90.00
_cell.angle_beta   90.00
_cell.angle_gamma   90.00
#
_symmetry.space_group_name_H-M   'P 1'
#
loop_
_entity.id
_entity.type
_entity.pdbx_description
1 polymer ?
#
loop_
_entity_poly.entity_id
_entity_poly.type
_entity_poly.pdbx_seq_one_letter_code
_entity_poly.pdbx_strand_id
1 'polypeptide(L)'
;MQQNPAAPPQKGKTKVTMEYADSTVFQKDNNPDIHVMRGNVKFRHDSTYLFCDSAYYYETNNSLEAFGNVRIEQGDTLFIYGDYLIYEGNLNLAKMRESVRMENQNMTLFTDNLDFDRNLNLGYFFDGGMLVDSINELTSIYGQYSPHTKTAVFKEKVVLTNPQFVLNSDTLEYNTMDKVATIVGPTVIEADSGTIHSTRGWYNTETEQSTLYDRSVVTSKDKTKTMTADTLFYNRQTGFGEAFSHMVLNDTVKKMILTGNYGYYDENTDFTFATDSAQFIEYSQKDSLFLHGDTLQMQTLGEERELKAFYGVRFYRVDLQGVCDSLQFNTKDSTLYLHKNPILWNTGYQISGDTIKILFNDSTVERVDVLERSFAIEEKDTTYFNQVKGKNLTAFFTGGELSQIDIEGNTESIYYHMEEKGLESLELNKTESMYMTIWIKNRKASRIKWMPEPKGDMIPVPDLKPEQKFLKDFVNYNYLRPKDKEDIYNPTVLKTEDIPAPRRSHRSRR
;
A
#
# COMPACT_ATOMS: atom_id res chain seq x y z
N MET A 1 8.74 -44.29 25.95
CA MET A 1 7.44 -44.50 26.60
C MET A 1 6.84 -43.14 26.82
N GLN A 2 5.97 -42.70 25.93
CA GLN A 2 5.18 -41.48 26.10
C GLN A 2 3.95 -41.81 26.94
N GLN A 3 3.83 -41.18 28.10
CA GLN A 3 2.65 -41.25 28.92
C GLN A 3 1.52 -40.46 28.24
N ASN A 4 0.44 -41.11 27.87
CA ASN A 4 -0.82 -40.49 27.48
C ASN A 4 -1.31 -39.59 28.65
N PRO A 5 -1.72 -38.35 28.40
CA PRO A 5 -2.35 -37.53 29.44
C PRO A 5 -3.68 -38.19 29.84
N ALA A 6 -3.88 -38.35 31.14
CA ALA A 6 -5.10 -38.91 31.72
C ALA A 6 -6.31 -38.08 31.27
N ALA A 7 -7.36 -38.73 30.81
CA ALA A 7 -8.63 -38.11 30.48
C ALA A 7 -9.17 -37.37 31.72
N PRO A 8 -9.74 -36.15 31.55
CA PRO A 8 -10.31 -35.39 32.66
C PRO A 8 -11.43 -36.20 33.31
N PRO A 9 -11.59 -36.11 34.64
CA PRO A 9 -12.62 -36.86 35.36
C PRO A 9 -14.01 -36.52 34.82
N GLN A 10 -14.77 -37.51 34.37
CA GLN A 10 -16.17 -37.33 34.02
C GLN A 10 -16.93 -36.85 35.27
N LYS A 11 -17.43 -35.61 35.24
CA LYS A 11 -18.38 -35.12 36.23
C LYS A 11 -19.59 -36.06 36.22
N GLY A 12 -19.97 -36.58 37.40
CA GLY A 12 -21.15 -37.41 37.53
C GLY A 12 -22.38 -36.72 36.95
N LYS A 13 -23.25 -37.47 36.28
CA LYS A 13 -24.50 -36.94 35.71
C LYS A 13 -25.38 -36.39 36.85
N THR A 14 -25.67 -35.11 36.82
CA THR A 14 -26.59 -34.47 37.77
C THR A 14 -28.02 -34.56 37.25
N LYS A 15 -28.99 -34.64 38.17
CA LYS A 15 -30.42 -34.67 37.81
C LYS A 15 -30.98 -33.25 37.64
N VAL A 16 -31.84 -33.09 36.64
CA VAL A 16 -32.73 -31.91 36.57
C VAL A 16 -33.74 -32.04 37.71
N THR A 17 -33.84 -31.01 38.53
CA THR A 17 -34.72 -30.98 39.69
C THR A 17 -35.80 -29.92 39.49
N MET A 18 -37.06 -30.31 39.66
CA MET A 18 -38.17 -29.35 39.76
C MET A 18 -38.07 -28.61 41.11
N GLU A 19 -38.09 -27.28 41.08
CA GLU A 19 -38.14 -26.44 42.28
C GLU A 19 -39.54 -25.91 42.59
N TYR A 20 -40.31 -25.59 41.51
CA TYR A 20 -41.66 -25.03 41.66
C TYR A 20 -42.55 -25.32 40.41
N ALA A 21 -43.85 -25.49 40.66
CA ALA A 21 -44.97 -25.41 39.71
C ALA A 21 -46.26 -25.17 40.47
N ASP A 22 -47.21 -24.43 39.87
CA ASP A 22 -48.51 -24.21 40.47
C ASP A 22 -49.33 -25.50 40.57
N SER A 23 -49.17 -26.39 39.55
CA SER A 23 -49.77 -27.70 39.57
C SER A 23 -48.90 -28.76 38.86
N THR A 24 -48.90 -29.99 39.37
CA THR A 24 -48.23 -31.12 38.79
C THR A 24 -49.22 -32.29 38.68
N VAL A 25 -49.32 -32.86 37.44
CA VAL A 25 -50.18 -34.02 37.19
C VAL A 25 -49.30 -35.19 36.74
N PHE A 26 -49.46 -36.31 37.44
CA PHE A 26 -48.81 -37.58 37.14
C PHE A 26 -49.87 -38.60 36.72
N GLN A 27 -49.81 -39.08 35.45
CA GLN A 27 -50.79 -40.05 34.94
C GLN A 27 -50.14 -41.44 34.81
N LYS A 28 -50.28 -42.23 35.88
CA LYS A 28 -49.66 -43.54 36.00
C LYS A 28 -50.12 -44.58 34.96
N ASP A 29 -51.36 -44.44 34.46
CA ASP A 29 -51.98 -45.45 33.59
C ASP A 29 -51.74 -45.20 32.09
N ASN A 30 -51.42 -43.94 31.65
CA ASN A 30 -51.25 -43.64 30.26
C ASN A 30 -49.79 -43.40 29.83
N ASN A 31 -48.95 -42.91 30.74
CA ASN A 31 -47.52 -42.70 30.49
C ASN A 31 -46.81 -42.46 31.84
N PRO A 32 -46.32 -43.55 32.50
CA PRO A 32 -45.82 -43.48 33.88
C PRO A 32 -44.54 -42.64 34.05
N ASP A 33 -43.90 -42.21 32.95
CA ASP A 33 -42.64 -41.45 32.97
C ASP A 33 -42.81 -39.93 32.76
N ILE A 34 -44.06 -39.47 32.49
CA ILE A 34 -44.31 -38.06 32.18
C ILE A 34 -44.97 -37.32 33.35
N HIS A 35 -44.31 -36.32 33.85
CA HIS A 35 -44.86 -35.32 34.77
C HIS A 35 -45.30 -34.09 34.00
N VAL A 36 -46.57 -33.76 34.00
CA VAL A 36 -47.14 -32.56 33.37
C VAL A 36 -47.21 -31.47 34.42
N MET A 37 -46.51 -30.37 34.16
CA MET A 37 -46.40 -29.19 35.07
C MET A 37 -47.05 -27.98 34.43
N ARG A 38 -47.71 -27.16 35.20
CA ARG A 38 -48.40 -25.95 34.74
C ARG A 38 -48.32 -24.83 35.75
N GLY A 39 -48.10 -23.63 35.24
CA GLY A 39 -48.06 -22.37 35.97
C GLY A 39 -46.73 -22.14 36.72
N ASN A 40 -46.06 -21.09 36.38
CA ASN A 40 -44.80 -20.61 37.00
C ASN A 40 -43.75 -21.71 37.22
N VAL A 41 -43.58 -22.57 36.23
CA VAL A 41 -42.72 -23.76 36.37
C VAL A 41 -41.25 -23.35 36.45
N LYS A 42 -40.53 -23.91 37.48
CA LYS A 42 -39.10 -23.68 37.69
C LYS A 42 -38.35 -25.00 37.86
N PHE A 43 -37.31 -25.16 37.07
CA PHE A 43 -36.35 -26.27 37.20
C PHE A 43 -34.96 -25.73 37.52
N ARG A 44 -34.12 -26.58 38.10
CA ARG A 44 -32.70 -26.35 38.32
C ARG A 44 -31.89 -27.55 37.84
N HIS A 45 -30.79 -27.26 37.13
CA HIS A 45 -29.78 -28.23 36.78
C HIS A 45 -28.39 -27.62 37.03
N ASP A 46 -27.71 -28.05 38.09
CA ASP A 46 -26.49 -27.44 38.63
C ASP A 46 -26.70 -25.96 39.00
N SER A 47 -25.96 -25.07 38.32
CA SER A 47 -26.06 -23.62 38.46
C SER A 47 -27.02 -22.95 37.45
N THR A 48 -27.74 -23.75 36.66
CA THR A 48 -28.66 -23.24 35.63
C THR A 48 -30.10 -23.35 36.11
N TYR A 49 -30.83 -22.26 35.95
CA TYR A 49 -32.27 -22.22 36.21
C TYR A 49 -33.04 -22.16 34.88
N LEU A 50 -34.19 -22.81 34.85
CA LEU A 50 -35.12 -22.81 33.73
C LEU A 50 -36.50 -22.43 34.23
N PHE A 51 -37.15 -21.53 33.55
CA PHE A 51 -38.50 -21.02 33.83
C PHE A 51 -39.38 -21.18 32.59
N CYS A 52 -40.68 -21.51 32.76
CA CYS A 52 -41.66 -21.58 31.68
C CYS A 52 -43.08 -21.58 32.22
N ASP A 53 -44.07 -21.45 31.34
CA ASP A 53 -45.48 -21.51 31.71
C ASP A 53 -45.96 -22.94 31.93
N SER A 54 -45.45 -23.91 31.14
CA SER A 54 -45.78 -25.34 31.31
C SER A 54 -44.64 -26.22 30.82
N ALA A 55 -44.59 -27.45 31.31
CA ALA A 55 -43.56 -28.41 30.92
C ALA A 55 -44.03 -29.85 30.99
N TYR A 56 -43.44 -30.67 30.12
CA TYR A 56 -43.42 -32.14 30.27
C TYR A 56 -42.01 -32.54 30.77
N TYR A 57 -41.94 -33.19 31.93
CA TYR A 57 -40.71 -33.72 32.49
C TYR A 57 -40.66 -35.21 32.38
N TYR A 58 -39.63 -35.77 31.77
CA TYR A 58 -39.36 -37.20 31.54
C TYR A 58 -38.28 -37.65 32.51
N GLU A 59 -38.70 -38.19 33.68
CA GLU A 59 -37.79 -38.53 34.78
C GLU A 59 -36.73 -39.58 34.38
N THR A 60 -37.14 -40.61 33.61
CA THR A 60 -36.25 -41.69 33.16
C THR A 60 -35.12 -41.20 32.27
N ASN A 61 -35.40 -40.25 31.38
CA ASN A 61 -34.44 -39.72 30.46
C ASN A 61 -33.71 -38.46 30.97
N ASN A 62 -34.12 -37.94 32.14
CA ASN A 62 -33.62 -36.67 32.69
C ASN A 62 -33.76 -35.52 31.70
N SER A 63 -34.90 -35.45 31.00
CA SER A 63 -35.18 -34.48 29.96
C SER A 63 -36.52 -33.78 30.20
N LEU A 64 -36.71 -32.64 29.55
CA LEU A 64 -37.96 -31.90 29.60
C LEU A 64 -38.25 -31.19 28.29
N GLU A 65 -39.53 -30.95 28.04
CA GLU A 65 -40.05 -30.03 27.04
C GLU A 65 -40.78 -28.91 27.79
N ALA A 66 -40.41 -27.66 27.48
CA ALA A 66 -40.97 -26.48 28.12
C ALA A 66 -41.66 -25.58 27.09
N PHE A 67 -42.77 -24.98 27.47
CA PHE A 67 -43.64 -24.22 26.60
C PHE A 67 -44.04 -22.91 27.26
N GLY A 68 -44.02 -21.85 26.47
CA GLY A 68 -44.45 -20.47 26.80
C GLY A 68 -43.47 -19.77 27.74
N ASN A 69 -43.10 -18.56 27.37
CA ASN A 69 -42.20 -17.68 28.14
C ASN A 69 -40.98 -18.41 28.70
N VAL A 70 -40.36 -19.29 27.89
CA VAL A 70 -39.22 -20.07 28.33
C VAL A 70 -38.01 -19.18 28.56
N ARG A 71 -37.34 -19.35 29.71
CA ARG A 71 -36.14 -18.59 30.06
C ARG A 71 -35.14 -19.53 30.73
N ILE A 72 -33.91 -19.52 30.23
CA ILE A 72 -32.75 -20.18 30.84
C ILE A 72 -31.83 -19.10 31.41
N GLU A 73 -31.40 -19.30 32.65
CA GLU A 73 -30.42 -18.43 33.32
C GLU A 73 -29.20 -19.26 33.70
N GLN A 74 -28.02 -18.84 33.26
CA GLN A 74 -26.74 -19.45 33.62
C GLN A 74 -25.80 -18.41 34.20
N GLY A 75 -25.63 -18.46 35.52
CA GLY A 75 -24.95 -17.38 36.26
C GLY A 75 -25.70 -16.07 36.13
N ASP A 76 -24.95 -14.94 36.26
CA ASP A 76 -25.52 -13.58 36.28
C ASP A 76 -25.42 -12.87 34.94
N THR A 77 -24.93 -13.55 33.89
CA THR A 77 -24.55 -12.88 32.63
C THR A 77 -25.13 -13.51 31.38
N LEU A 78 -25.60 -14.77 31.43
CA LEU A 78 -26.15 -15.46 30.26
C LEU A 78 -27.63 -15.75 30.48
N PHE A 79 -28.48 -15.20 29.62
CA PHE A 79 -29.90 -15.40 29.57
C PHE A 79 -30.31 -15.85 28.19
N ILE A 80 -31.17 -16.90 28.08
CA ILE A 80 -31.73 -17.40 26.81
C ILE A 80 -33.23 -17.44 26.95
N TYR A 81 -33.94 -16.77 26.07
CA TYR A 81 -35.38 -16.66 25.99
C TYR A 81 -35.93 -17.35 24.73
N GLY A 82 -37.13 -17.84 24.73
CA GLY A 82 -37.83 -18.39 23.57
C GLY A 82 -39.21 -18.93 23.98
N ASP A 83 -39.96 -19.48 23.02
CA ASP A 83 -41.32 -19.97 23.27
C ASP A 83 -41.38 -21.47 23.46
N TYR A 84 -40.42 -22.22 22.93
CA TYR A 84 -40.33 -23.68 23.06
C TYR A 84 -38.91 -24.16 23.32
N LEU A 85 -38.74 -25.11 24.24
CA LEU A 85 -37.45 -25.69 24.60
C LEU A 85 -37.54 -27.20 24.70
N ILE A 86 -36.59 -27.90 24.09
CA ILE A 86 -36.24 -29.27 24.41
C ILE A 86 -34.92 -29.28 25.19
N TYR A 87 -34.94 -29.77 26.43
CA TYR A 87 -33.76 -29.85 27.26
C TYR A 87 -33.39 -31.30 27.57
N GLU A 88 -32.19 -31.70 27.16
CA GLU A 88 -31.63 -33.03 27.37
C GLU A 88 -30.60 -32.99 28.51
N GLY A 89 -31.05 -33.22 29.76
CA GLY A 89 -30.20 -33.05 30.94
C GLY A 89 -28.99 -33.98 30.99
N ASN A 90 -29.11 -35.21 30.50
CA ASN A 90 -28.00 -36.16 30.43
C ASN A 90 -26.89 -35.74 29.45
N LEU A 91 -27.24 -34.94 28.43
CA LEU A 91 -26.34 -34.43 27.42
C LEU A 91 -25.91 -32.98 27.70
N ASN A 92 -26.59 -32.29 28.63
CA ASN A 92 -26.44 -30.88 28.88
C ASN A 92 -26.75 -30.00 27.64
N LEU A 93 -27.70 -30.40 26.81
CA LEU A 93 -28.07 -29.75 25.56
C LEU A 93 -29.46 -29.12 25.69
N ALA A 94 -29.53 -27.83 25.38
CA ALA A 94 -30.75 -27.03 25.31
C ALA A 94 -31.04 -26.69 23.83
N LYS A 95 -32.20 -27.06 23.31
CA LYS A 95 -32.67 -26.70 21.95
C LYS A 95 -33.84 -25.74 22.10
N MET A 96 -33.53 -24.43 21.97
CA MET A 96 -34.49 -23.36 22.06
C MET A 96 -35.04 -23.05 20.66
N ARG A 97 -36.36 -22.82 20.57
CA ARG A 97 -37.05 -22.55 19.32
C ARG A 97 -38.04 -21.40 19.47
N GLU A 98 -38.33 -20.77 18.34
CA GLU A 98 -39.32 -19.69 18.20
C GLU A 98 -38.95 -18.44 19.00
N SER A 99 -38.74 -17.34 18.29
CA SER A 99 -38.41 -16.03 18.85
C SER A 99 -37.25 -16.06 19.86
N VAL A 100 -36.19 -16.80 19.54
CA VAL A 100 -35.07 -16.99 20.47
C VAL A 100 -34.22 -15.73 20.59
N ARG A 101 -33.96 -15.33 21.84
CA ARG A 101 -33.07 -14.25 22.19
C ARG A 101 -32.07 -14.72 23.25
N MET A 102 -30.78 -14.62 22.93
CA MET A 102 -29.71 -14.92 23.89
C MET A 102 -28.97 -13.63 24.24
N GLU A 103 -28.91 -13.30 25.51
CA GLU A 103 -28.23 -12.13 26.04
C GLU A 103 -26.98 -12.56 26.81
N ASN A 104 -25.85 -11.88 26.51
CA ASN A 104 -24.62 -12.07 27.28
C ASN A 104 -23.86 -10.75 27.39
N GLN A 105 -23.96 -10.11 28.57
CA GLN A 105 -23.39 -8.79 28.83
C GLN A 105 -23.94 -7.72 27.86
N ASN A 106 -23.09 -7.19 26.98
CA ASN A 106 -23.40 -6.08 26.07
C ASN A 106 -23.79 -6.57 24.65
N MET A 107 -24.07 -7.87 24.46
CA MET A 107 -24.50 -8.41 23.19
C MET A 107 -25.82 -9.14 23.30
N THR A 108 -26.58 -9.14 22.22
CA THR A 108 -27.82 -9.89 22.08
C THR A 108 -27.80 -10.63 20.73
N LEU A 109 -28.06 -11.93 20.77
CA LEU A 109 -28.24 -12.76 19.58
C LEU A 109 -29.75 -13.06 19.42
N PHE A 110 -30.30 -12.83 18.24
CA PHE A 110 -31.64 -13.15 17.82
C PHE A 110 -31.63 -14.25 16.76
N THR A 111 -32.48 -15.25 16.90
CA THR A 111 -32.67 -16.35 15.92
C THR A 111 -33.97 -17.08 16.21
N ASP A 112 -34.43 -17.92 15.29
CA ASP A 112 -35.57 -18.81 15.57
C ASP A 112 -35.12 -20.19 16.09
N ASN A 113 -33.87 -20.57 15.84
CA ASN A 113 -33.33 -21.89 16.19
C ASN A 113 -31.95 -21.75 16.86
N LEU A 114 -31.88 -22.07 18.16
CA LEU A 114 -30.64 -22.06 18.93
C LEU A 114 -30.46 -23.41 19.65
N ASP A 115 -29.36 -24.07 19.38
CA ASP A 115 -28.90 -25.22 20.16
C ASP A 115 -27.75 -24.78 21.06
N PHE A 116 -27.87 -24.96 22.37
CA PHE A 116 -26.86 -24.55 23.35
C PHE A 116 -26.31 -25.74 24.09
N ASP A 117 -25.02 -26.05 23.81
CA ASP A 117 -24.26 -27.11 24.52
C ASP A 117 -23.58 -26.52 25.77
N ARG A 118 -24.08 -26.89 26.94
CA ARG A 118 -23.52 -26.42 28.23
C ARG A 118 -22.14 -27.01 28.54
N ASN A 119 -21.81 -28.19 28.00
CA ASN A 119 -20.49 -28.79 28.22
C ASN A 119 -19.41 -27.99 27.49
N LEU A 120 -19.69 -27.57 26.26
CA LEU A 120 -18.81 -26.74 25.42
C LEU A 120 -18.98 -25.25 25.72
N ASN A 121 -20.06 -24.89 26.43
CA ASN A 121 -20.49 -23.49 26.61
C ASN A 121 -20.58 -22.75 25.27
N LEU A 122 -21.34 -23.36 24.33
CA LEU A 122 -21.38 -22.93 22.94
C LEU A 122 -22.82 -22.98 22.40
N GLY A 123 -23.29 -21.88 21.89
CA GLY A 123 -24.58 -21.76 21.19
C GLY A 123 -24.40 -21.81 19.68
N TYR A 124 -25.24 -22.61 19.00
CA TYR A 124 -25.28 -22.68 17.54
C TYR A 124 -26.64 -22.23 17.04
N PHE A 125 -26.64 -21.37 16.01
CA PHE A 125 -27.86 -21.05 15.30
C PHE A 125 -27.75 -21.44 13.82
N PHE A 126 -28.90 -21.72 13.21
CA PHE A 126 -29.06 -22.10 11.81
C PHE A 126 -30.39 -21.56 11.30
N ASP A 127 -30.52 -21.40 9.99
CA ASP A 127 -31.68 -20.76 9.32
C ASP A 127 -31.76 -19.23 9.55
N GLY A 128 -30.67 -18.60 9.91
CA GLY A 128 -30.55 -17.17 10.11
C GLY A 128 -30.39 -16.76 11.58
N GLY A 129 -29.53 -15.76 11.79
CA GLY A 129 -29.33 -15.15 13.10
C GLY A 129 -28.76 -13.75 12.96
N MET A 130 -29.04 -12.93 13.98
CA MET A 130 -28.56 -11.55 14.07
C MET A 130 -27.97 -11.32 15.46
N LEU A 131 -26.67 -10.96 15.50
CA LEU A 131 -26.00 -10.53 16.72
C LEU A 131 -25.88 -9.02 16.72
N VAL A 132 -26.31 -8.38 17.79
CA VAL A 132 -26.23 -6.94 17.99
C VAL A 132 -25.39 -6.65 19.21
N ASP A 133 -24.49 -5.71 19.09
CA ASP A 133 -23.77 -5.09 20.21
C ASP A 133 -23.97 -3.56 20.24
N SER A 134 -23.12 -2.82 20.97
CA SER A 134 -23.30 -1.37 21.14
C SER A 134 -23.22 -0.55 19.83
N ILE A 135 -22.49 -1.04 18.81
CA ILE A 135 -22.17 -0.30 17.60
C ILE A 135 -22.30 -1.14 16.29
N ASN A 136 -22.39 -2.47 16.42
CA ASN A 136 -22.39 -3.38 15.29
C ASN A 136 -23.65 -4.25 15.27
N GLU A 137 -24.10 -4.56 14.04
CA GLU A 137 -25.09 -5.57 13.74
C GLU A 137 -24.46 -6.58 12.78
N LEU A 138 -24.49 -7.88 13.15
CA LEU A 138 -23.96 -8.96 12.34
C LEU A 138 -25.05 -9.96 12.03
N THR A 139 -25.25 -10.24 10.75
CA THR A 139 -26.21 -11.25 10.27
C THR A 139 -25.52 -12.35 9.48
N SER A 140 -26.07 -13.59 9.53
CA SER A 140 -25.59 -14.73 8.72
C SER A 140 -26.65 -15.83 8.68
N ILE A 141 -26.46 -16.84 7.83
CA ILE A 141 -27.34 -18.02 7.82
C ILE A 141 -26.97 -18.95 8.98
N TYR A 142 -25.68 -19.24 9.19
CA TYR A 142 -25.18 -20.08 10.26
C TYR A 142 -24.23 -19.31 11.17
N GLY A 143 -24.26 -19.65 12.46
CA GLY A 143 -23.28 -19.13 13.37
C GLY A 143 -23.21 -19.87 14.68
N GLN A 144 -22.16 -19.54 15.43
CA GLN A 144 -21.95 -20.02 16.78
C GLN A 144 -21.43 -18.90 17.67
N TYR A 145 -21.77 -18.94 18.95
CA TYR A 145 -21.28 -18.00 19.94
C TYR A 145 -20.83 -18.72 21.21
N SER A 146 -19.64 -18.39 21.69
CA SER A 146 -19.11 -18.85 22.97
C SER A 146 -19.17 -17.74 24.03
N PRO A 147 -20.05 -17.83 25.03
CA PRO A 147 -20.11 -16.86 26.15
C PRO A 147 -18.81 -16.77 26.95
N HIS A 148 -17.99 -17.84 26.95
CA HIS A 148 -16.74 -17.88 27.69
C HIS A 148 -15.63 -17.10 27.01
N THR A 149 -15.43 -17.29 25.70
CA THR A 149 -14.39 -16.58 24.92
C THR A 149 -14.87 -15.25 24.35
N LYS A 150 -16.17 -14.97 24.44
CA LYS A 150 -16.83 -13.79 23.83
C LYS A 150 -16.67 -13.75 22.31
N THR A 151 -16.47 -14.91 21.67
CA THR A 151 -16.23 -15.01 20.25
C THR A 151 -17.45 -15.63 19.55
N ALA A 152 -17.90 -14.97 18.49
CA ALA A 152 -18.88 -15.48 17.54
C ALA A 152 -18.19 -15.83 16.21
N VAL A 153 -18.63 -16.90 15.56
CA VAL A 153 -18.23 -17.25 14.18
C VAL A 153 -19.48 -17.27 13.33
N PHE A 154 -19.46 -16.53 12.25
CA PHE A 154 -20.56 -16.40 11.28
C PHE A 154 -20.16 -17.02 9.96
N LYS A 155 -21.11 -17.71 9.31
CA LYS A 155 -20.90 -18.37 8.02
C LYS A 155 -22.10 -18.16 7.11
N GLU A 156 -21.81 -18.08 5.83
CA GLU A 156 -22.75 -17.91 4.73
C GLU A 156 -23.55 -16.59 4.80
N LYS A 157 -23.33 -15.75 3.79
CA LYS A 157 -23.97 -14.44 3.64
C LYS A 157 -23.77 -13.56 4.89
N VAL A 158 -22.56 -13.54 5.41
CA VAL A 158 -22.24 -12.72 6.58
C VAL A 158 -22.26 -11.24 6.18
N VAL A 159 -23.04 -10.45 6.90
CA VAL A 159 -23.05 -8.99 6.79
C VAL A 159 -22.79 -8.40 8.17
N LEU A 160 -21.74 -7.59 8.29
CA LEU A 160 -21.50 -6.74 9.44
C LEU A 160 -21.79 -5.31 9.05
N THR A 161 -22.74 -4.71 9.72
CA THR A 161 -23.12 -3.30 9.56
C THR A 161 -22.59 -2.49 10.73
N ASN A 162 -21.82 -1.46 10.42
CA ASN A 162 -21.31 -0.47 11.36
C ASN A 162 -21.70 0.91 10.82
N PRO A 163 -21.87 1.97 11.64
CA PRO A 163 -22.21 3.30 11.15
C PRO A 163 -21.28 3.87 10.05
N GLN A 164 -20.07 3.35 9.93
CA GLN A 164 -19.04 3.86 9.03
C GLN A 164 -18.76 2.97 7.82
N PHE A 165 -19.18 1.68 7.87
CA PHE A 165 -18.95 0.73 6.79
C PHE A 165 -19.94 -0.43 6.82
N VAL A 166 -20.02 -1.14 5.71
CA VAL A 166 -20.68 -2.43 5.58
C VAL A 166 -19.65 -3.45 5.12
N LEU A 167 -19.55 -4.58 5.83
CA LEU A 167 -18.67 -5.68 5.49
C LEU A 167 -19.51 -6.89 5.06
N ASN A 168 -19.27 -7.40 3.87
CA ASN A 168 -19.86 -8.61 3.32
C ASN A 168 -18.80 -9.70 3.26
N SER A 169 -19.06 -10.88 3.86
CA SER A 169 -18.09 -11.97 3.94
C SER A 169 -18.76 -13.34 3.76
N ASP A 170 -17.96 -14.34 3.40
CA ASP A 170 -18.37 -15.73 3.49
C ASP A 170 -18.26 -16.27 4.91
N THR A 171 -17.18 -15.97 5.59
CA THR A 171 -16.90 -16.39 6.96
C THR A 171 -16.20 -15.29 7.73
N LEU A 172 -16.74 -14.95 8.91
CA LEU A 172 -16.23 -13.93 9.80
C LEU A 172 -16.20 -14.44 11.25
N GLU A 173 -15.11 -14.19 11.96
CA GLU A 173 -15.03 -14.34 13.40
C GLU A 173 -15.11 -12.96 14.06
N TYR A 174 -15.94 -12.81 15.10
CA TYR A 174 -16.11 -11.54 15.80
C TYR A 174 -15.96 -11.70 17.31
N ASN A 175 -15.01 -10.98 17.90
CA ASN A 175 -14.88 -10.90 19.35
C ASN A 175 -15.71 -9.72 19.89
N THR A 176 -16.75 -10.02 20.64
CA THR A 176 -17.70 -9.00 21.16
C THR A 176 -17.12 -8.15 22.29
N MET A 177 -16.02 -8.57 22.94
CA MET A 177 -15.33 -7.82 23.99
C MET A 177 -14.30 -6.85 23.41
N ASP A 178 -13.43 -7.39 22.53
CA ASP A 178 -12.32 -6.61 21.94
C ASP A 178 -12.76 -5.82 20.70
N LYS A 179 -13.99 -6.05 20.24
CA LYS A 179 -14.58 -5.43 19.04
C LYS A 179 -13.78 -5.70 17.75
N VAL A 180 -13.14 -6.86 17.70
CA VAL A 180 -12.31 -7.28 16.55
C VAL A 180 -13.08 -8.24 15.64
N ALA A 181 -13.22 -7.84 14.38
CA ALA A 181 -13.70 -8.68 13.29
C ALA A 181 -12.48 -9.29 12.56
N THR A 182 -12.37 -10.62 12.59
CA THR A 182 -11.32 -11.37 11.89
C THR A 182 -11.87 -11.95 10.59
N ILE A 183 -11.25 -11.59 9.49
CA ILE A 183 -11.59 -12.01 8.13
C ILE A 183 -10.97 -13.38 7.89
N VAL A 184 -11.78 -14.39 7.59
CA VAL A 184 -11.34 -15.77 7.38
C VAL A 184 -11.59 -16.26 5.94
N GLY A 185 -12.34 -15.51 5.15
CA GLY A 185 -12.70 -15.84 3.77
C GLY A 185 -12.86 -14.60 2.89
N PRO A 186 -13.28 -14.77 1.63
CA PRO A 186 -13.51 -13.65 0.71
C PRO A 186 -14.44 -12.61 1.33
N THR A 187 -13.97 -11.38 1.42
CA THR A 187 -14.63 -10.28 2.11
C THR A 187 -14.53 -8.99 1.30
N VAL A 188 -15.62 -8.26 1.25
CA VAL A 188 -15.71 -6.90 0.68
C VAL A 188 -16.15 -5.96 1.78
N ILE A 189 -15.36 -4.90 2.01
CA ILE A 189 -15.70 -3.82 2.95
C ILE A 189 -15.99 -2.56 2.15
N GLU A 190 -17.18 -2.00 2.30
CA GLU A 190 -17.61 -0.78 1.64
C GLU A 190 -17.72 0.34 2.67
N ALA A 191 -16.95 1.40 2.48
CA ALA A 191 -16.94 2.60 3.32
C ALA A 191 -17.08 3.87 2.47
N ASP A 192 -17.32 5.01 3.12
CA ASP A 192 -17.38 6.30 2.42
C ASP A 192 -16.08 6.69 1.69
N SER A 193 -14.95 6.20 2.15
CA SER A 193 -13.61 6.44 1.55
C SER A 193 -13.29 5.53 0.38
N GLY A 194 -13.97 4.38 0.25
CA GLY A 194 -13.71 3.41 -0.82
C GLY A 194 -14.08 1.98 -0.48
N THR A 195 -13.54 1.04 -1.24
CA THR A 195 -13.82 -0.39 -1.13
C THR A 195 -12.55 -1.18 -0.87
N ILE A 196 -12.62 -2.18 0.01
CA ILE A 196 -11.53 -3.10 0.31
C ILE A 196 -11.97 -4.51 -0.06
N HIS A 197 -11.13 -5.22 -0.81
CA HIS A 197 -11.25 -6.65 -1.07
C HIS A 197 -10.13 -7.37 -0.32
N SER A 198 -10.50 -8.31 0.56
CA SER A 198 -9.53 -9.08 1.36
C SER A 198 -10.00 -10.51 1.54
N THR A 199 -9.07 -11.43 1.77
CA THR A 199 -9.36 -12.84 2.10
C THR A 199 -8.93 -13.19 3.51
N ARG A 200 -8.07 -12.36 4.11
CA ARG A 200 -7.54 -12.57 5.46
C ARG A 200 -7.09 -11.25 6.08
N GLY A 201 -7.41 -11.07 7.34
CA GLY A 201 -7.04 -9.88 8.09
C GLY A 201 -7.88 -9.71 9.33
N TRP A 202 -7.79 -8.54 9.93
CA TRP A 202 -8.66 -8.14 11.04
C TRP A 202 -8.96 -6.64 10.98
N TYR A 203 -10.09 -6.29 11.53
CA TYR A 203 -10.54 -4.91 11.71
C TYR A 203 -11.11 -4.74 13.12
N ASN A 204 -10.63 -3.76 13.85
CA ASN A 204 -11.19 -3.37 15.14
C ASN A 204 -12.23 -2.27 14.92
N THR A 205 -13.49 -2.56 15.22
CA THR A 205 -14.63 -1.68 14.94
C THR A 205 -14.74 -0.48 15.89
N GLU A 206 -13.97 -0.47 16.99
CA GLU A 206 -13.92 0.63 17.99
C GLU A 206 -12.71 1.54 17.75
N THR A 207 -11.52 0.97 17.56
CA THR A 207 -10.27 1.75 17.33
C THR A 207 -10.04 2.11 15.88
N GLU A 208 -10.84 1.55 14.97
CA GLU A 208 -10.77 1.74 13.51
C GLU A 208 -9.40 1.39 12.91
N GLN A 209 -8.70 0.45 13.55
CA GLN A 209 -7.44 -0.11 13.06
C GLN A 209 -7.68 -1.40 12.29
N SER A 210 -6.91 -1.62 11.25
CA SER A 210 -6.95 -2.83 10.46
C SER A 210 -5.57 -3.31 10.04
N THR A 211 -5.45 -4.62 9.88
CA THR A 211 -4.34 -5.24 9.16
C THR A 211 -4.90 -6.27 8.20
N LEU A 212 -4.58 -6.12 6.93
CA LEU A 212 -5.04 -6.98 5.84
C LEU A 212 -3.84 -7.72 5.26
N TYR A 213 -4.03 -8.99 4.93
CA TYR A 213 -3.00 -9.89 4.41
C TYR A 213 -3.33 -10.35 2.98
N ASP A 214 -2.44 -11.18 2.40
CA ASP A 214 -2.67 -11.92 1.17
C ASP A 214 -3.02 -11.03 -0.05
N ARG A 215 -2.27 -9.92 -0.22
CA ARG A 215 -2.43 -8.98 -1.33
C ARG A 215 -3.83 -8.37 -1.42
N SER A 216 -4.36 -7.96 -0.30
CA SER A 216 -5.62 -7.21 -0.28
C SER A 216 -5.57 -5.99 -1.20
N VAL A 217 -6.73 -5.64 -1.76
CA VAL A 217 -6.88 -4.51 -2.69
C VAL A 217 -7.73 -3.43 -2.06
N VAL A 218 -7.16 -2.24 -1.91
CA VAL A 218 -7.87 -1.03 -1.47
C VAL A 218 -8.12 -0.16 -2.69
N THR A 219 -9.36 0.24 -2.91
CA THR A 219 -9.78 1.09 -4.04
C THR A 219 -10.47 2.33 -3.50
N SER A 220 -10.05 3.52 -3.94
CA SER A 220 -10.72 4.78 -3.59
C SER A 220 -12.18 4.84 -4.08
N LYS A 221 -13.03 5.67 -3.45
CA LYS A 221 -14.44 5.83 -3.78
C LYS A 221 -14.70 6.14 -5.26
N ASP A 222 -13.88 6.99 -5.84
CA ASP A 222 -13.94 7.39 -7.25
C ASP A 222 -13.31 6.35 -8.20
N LYS A 223 -12.79 5.26 -7.67
CA LYS A 223 -12.09 4.17 -8.38
C LYS A 223 -10.86 4.62 -9.17
N THR A 224 -10.33 5.77 -8.85
CA THR A 224 -9.16 6.34 -9.55
C THR A 224 -7.84 5.84 -8.98
N LYS A 225 -7.84 5.45 -7.69
CA LYS A 225 -6.64 4.96 -7.00
C LYS A 225 -6.85 3.54 -6.50
N THR A 226 -5.83 2.71 -6.68
CA THR A 226 -5.78 1.37 -6.10
C THR A 226 -4.46 1.16 -5.38
N MET A 227 -4.51 0.49 -4.23
CA MET A 227 -3.34 0.12 -3.47
C MET A 227 -3.37 -1.37 -3.15
N THR A 228 -2.26 -2.05 -3.34
CA THR A 228 -2.05 -3.45 -2.98
C THR A 228 -0.71 -3.64 -2.31
N ALA A 229 -0.62 -4.57 -1.36
CA ALA A 229 0.63 -5.07 -0.78
C ALA A 229 0.38 -6.44 -0.15
N ASP A 230 1.43 -7.18 0.20
CA ASP A 230 1.28 -8.46 0.88
C ASP A 230 0.68 -8.28 2.27
N THR A 231 1.00 -7.16 2.95
CA THR A 231 0.37 -6.73 4.20
C THR A 231 0.08 -5.23 4.15
N LEU A 232 -1.14 -4.84 4.49
CA LEU A 232 -1.58 -3.45 4.63
C LEU A 232 -2.02 -3.21 6.07
N PHE A 233 -1.43 -2.24 6.72
CA PHE A 233 -1.90 -1.68 8.00
C PHE A 233 -2.54 -0.31 7.75
N TYR A 234 -3.66 -0.03 8.40
CA TYR A 234 -4.30 1.27 8.35
C TYR A 234 -4.98 1.61 9.67
N ASN A 235 -4.80 2.83 10.12
CA ASN A 235 -5.51 3.42 11.26
C ASN A 235 -6.33 4.63 10.77
N ARG A 236 -7.63 4.46 10.69
CA ARG A 236 -8.54 5.47 10.15
C ARG A 236 -8.63 6.72 11.03
N GLN A 237 -8.53 6.58 12.35
CA GLN A 237 -8.62 7.73 13.28
C GLN A 237 -7.44 8.70 13.11
N THR A 238 -6.26 8.17 12.78
CA THR A 238 -5.06 8.97 12.57
C THR A 238 -4.76 9.27 11.11
N GLY A 239 -5.44 8.60 10.17
CA GLY A 239 -5.15 8.69 8.74
C GLY A 239 -3.80 8.08 8.33
N PHE A 240 -3.25 7.21 9.17
CA PHE A 240 -1.94 6.60 9.01
C PHE A 240 -2.04 5.21 8.38
N GLY A 241 -1.21 4.94 7.36
CA GLY A 241 -1.14 3.63 6.70
C GLY A 241 0.28 3.19 6.39
N GLU A 242 0.50 1.88 6.44
CA GLU A 242 1.74 1.22 6.04
C GLU A 242 1.44 0.04 5.11
N ALA A 243 2.35 -0.18 4.17
CA ALA A 243 2.31 -1.27 3.23
C ALA A 243 3.63 -2.03 3.26
N PHE A 244 3.57 -3.35 3.39
CA PHE A 244 4.74 -4.22 3.51
C PHE A 244 4.74 -5.24 2.38
N SER A 245 5.85 -5.37 1.71
CA SER A 245 6.15 -6.28 0.61
C SER A 245 5.27 -6.08 -0.64
N HIS A 246 5.92 -5.88 -1.76
CA HIS A 246 5.29 -5.75 -3.08
C HIS A 246 4.16 -4.70 -3.13
N MET A 247 4.38 -3.56 -2.46
CA MET A 247 3.45 -2.44 -2.53
C MET A 247 3.32 -1.93 -3.97
N VAL A 248 2.09 -1.70 -4.41
CA VAL A 248 1.75 -1.04 -5.67
C VAL A 248 0.63 -0.04 -5.41
N LEU A 249 0.92 1.24 -5.56
CA LEU A 249 -0.05 2.33 -5.60
C LEU A 249 -0.21 2.78 -7.04
N ASN A 250 -1.40 2.64 -7.61
CA ASN A 250 -1.72 3.12 -8.96
C ASN A 250 -2.74 4.25 -8.90
N ASP A 251 -2.42 5.39 -9.49
CA ASP A 251 -3.31 6.54 -9.65
C ASP A 251 -3.57 6.76 -11.16
N THR A 252 -4.77 6.43 -11.61
CA THR A 252 -5.15 6.49 -13.02
C THR A 252 -5.42 7.90 -13.53
N VAL A 253 -5.74 8.85 -12.65
CA VAL A 253 -5.91 10.28 -12.98
C VAL A 253 -4.56 10.94 -13.15
N LYS A 254 -3.67 10.72 -12.19
CA LYS A 254 -2.30 11.25 -12.25
C LYS A 254 -1.42 10.48 -13.24
N LYS A 255 -1.90 9.35 -13.79
CA LYS A 255 -1.15 8.48 -14.69
C LYS A 255 0.20 8.04 -14.10
N MET A 256 0.18 7.58 -12.86
CA MET A 256 1.39 7.17 -12.15
C MET A 256 1.21 5.88 -11.37
N ILE A 257 2.31 5.16 -11.21
CA ILE A 257 2.42 4.01 -10.34
C ILE A 257 3.62 4.22 -9.41
N LEU A 258 3.44 3.98 -8.11
CA LEU A 258 4.51 3.94 -7.11
C LEU A 258 4.59 2.52 -6.55
N THR A 259 5.79 1.94 -6.56
CA THR A 259 6.03 0.60 -6.00
C THR A 259 7.16 0.64 -4.98
N GLY A 260 7.25 -0.40 -4.14
CA GLY A 260 8.32 -0.60 -3.15
C GLY A 260 8.03 -1.80 -2.26
N ASN A 261 9.01 -2.24 -1.48
CA ASN A 261 8.78 -3.29 -0.48
C ASN A 261 8.33 -2.74 0.88
N TYR A 262 8.47 -1.44 1.07
CA TYR A 262 7.84 -0.73 2.19
C TYR A 262 7.27 0.59 1.71
N GLY A 263 6.06 0.89 2.13
CA GLY A 263 5.38 2.14 1.87
C GLY A 263 4.70 2.71 3.11
N TYR A 264 4.60 4.02 3.16
CA TYR A 264 3.98 4.80 4.22
C TYR A 264 3.06 5.85 3.61
N TYR A 265 1.91 6.06 4.21
CA TYR A 265 0.95 7.08 3.82
C TYR A 265 0.38 7.81 5.04
N ASP A 266 0.34 9.13 4.99
CA ASP A 266 -0.33 10.00 5.95
C ASP A 266 -1.39 10.82 5.19
N GLU A 267 -2.64 10.52 5.46
CA GLU A 267 -3.79 11.15 4.80
C GLU A 267 -3.94 12.63 5.18
N ASN A 268 -3.59 13.00 6.43
CA ASN A 268 -3.75 14.38 6.91
C ASN A 268 -2.79 15.36 6.22
N THR A 269 -1.63 14.89 5.83
CA THR A 269 -0.60 15.70 5.15
C THR A 269 -0.49 15.39 3.67
N ASP A 270 -1.25 14.42 3.14
CA ASP A 270 -1.14 13.82 1.80
C ASP A 270 0.34 13.49 1.46
N PHE A 271 1.03 12.94 2.46
CA PHE A 271 2.42 12.53 2.35
C PHE A 271 2.53 11.03 2.13
N THR A 272 3.30 10.65 1.14
CA THR A 272 3.56 9.24 0.82
C THR A 272 5.06 9.05 0.62
N PHE A 273 5.61 7.96 1.12
CA PHE A 273 6.91 7.52 0.65
C PHE A 273 6.95 6.01 0.38
N ALA A 274 7.89 5.61 -0.47
CA ALA A 274 8.21 4.21 -0.72
C ALA A 274 9.72 4.02 -0.65
N THR A 275 10.15 2.89 -0.14
CA THR A 275 11.57 2.50 -0.04
C THR A 275 11.73 1.00 -0.27
N ASP A 276 12.98 0.54 -0.28
CA ASP A 276 13.33 -0.84 -0.56
C ASP A 276 12.82 -1.25 -1.95
N SER A 277 13.67 -1.05 -2.95
CA SER A 277 13.36 -1.25 -4.37
C SER A 277 12.26 -0.31 -4.90
N ALA A 278 12.20 0.91 -4.36
CA ALA A 278 11.19 1.88 -4.74
C ALA A 278 11.29 2.27 -6.23
N GLN A 279 10.15 2.31 -6.92
CA GLN A 279 10.05 2.75 -8.30
C GLN A 279 8.84 3.66 -8.48
N PHE A 280 9.04 4.73 -9.24
CA PHE A 280 7.97 5.59 -9.73
C PHE A 280 7.88 5.43 -11.25
N ILE A 281 6.67 5.24 -11.75
CA ILE A 281 6.37 5.13 -13.18
C ILE A 281 5.39 6.23 -13.54
N GLU A 282 5.75 7.06 -14.51
CA GLU A 282 4.88 8.06 -15.10
C GLU A 282 4.51 7.60 -16.52
N TYR A 283 3.22 7.49 -16.85
CA TYR A 283 2.72 6.94 -18.10
C TYR A 283 1.68 7.84 -18.80
N SER A 284 1.78 9.16 -18.57
CA SER A 284 0.91 10.14 -19.26
C SER A 284 1.33 10.37 -20.71
N GLN A 285 2.61 10.10 -21.02
CA GLN A 285 3.19 10.26 -22.33
C GLN A 285 3.14 8.95 -23.15
N LYS A 286 3.50 9.03 -24.43
CA LYS A 286 3.60 7.83 -25.30
C LYS A 286 4.56 6.80 -24.73
N ASP A 287 5.70 7.26 -24.21
CA ASP A 287 6.73 6.43 -23.63
C ASP A 287 6.81 6.73 -22.12
N SER A 288 6.68 5.70 -21.30
CA SER A 288 6.71 5.84 -19.84
C SER A 288 8.09 6.21 -19.32
N LEU A 289 8.11 7.05 -18.28
CA LEU A 289 9.30 7.34 -17.49
C LEU A 289 9.34 6.39 -16.28
N PHE A 290 10.44 5.70 -16.10
CA PHE A 290 10.74 4.84 -14.96
C PHE A 290 11.82 5.49 -14.11
N LEU A 291 11.57 5.71 -12.84
CA LEU A 291 12.46 6.35 -11.89
C LEU A 291 12.67 5.42 -10.69
N HIS A 292 13.92 5.20 -10.31
CA HIS A 292 14.32 4.47 -9.11
C HIS A 292 15.19 5.36 -8.22
N GLY A 293 15.10 5.14 -6.91
CA GLY A 293 15.96 5.67 -5.87
C GLY A 293 15.77 4.85 -4.60
N ASP A 294 16.67 4.92 -3.65
CA ASP A 294 16.53 4.20 -2.37
C ASP A 294 15.21 4.57 -1.68
N THR A 295 14.83 5.84 -1.75
CA THR A 295 13.58 6.36 -1.19
C THR A 295 12.94 7.35 -2.16
N LEU A 296 11.66 7.16 -2.41
CA LEU A 296 10.81 8.06 -3.19
C LEU A 296 9.75 8.68 -2.27
N GLN A 297 9.61 9.99 -2.30
CA GLN A 297 8.65 10.74 -1.48
C GLN A 297 7.75 11.58 -2.36
N MET A 298 6.48 11.60 -2.04
CA MET A 298 5.50 12.49 -2.66
C MET A 298 4.72 13.22 -1.58
N GLN A 299 4.47 14.50 -1.79
CA GLN A 299 3.63 15.32 -0.91
C GLN A 299 2.78 16.28 -1.75
N THR A 300 1.52 16.41 -1.36
CA THR A 300 0.62 17.43 -1.93
C THR A 300 0.45 18.56 -0.91
N LEU A 301 0.69 19.80 -1.35
CA LEU A 301 0.56 21.01 -0.55
C LEU A 301 -0.47 21.94 -1.23
N GLY A 302 -1.75 21.72 -0.95
CA GLY A 302 -2.85 22.38 -1.68
C GLY A 302 -2.93 21.89 -3.13
N GLU A 303 -2.74 22.78 -4.11
CA GLU A 303 -2.68 22.44 -5.53
C GLU A 303 -1.28 22.02 -6.00
N GLU A 304 -0.26 22.29 -5.21
CA GLU A 304 1.14 22.01 -5.52
C GLU A 304 1.53 20.59 -5.12
N ARG A 305 2.44 19.99 -5.87
CA ARG A 305 2.98 18.67 -5.61
C ARG A 305 4.49 18.69 -5.64
N GLU A 306 5.08 17.99 -4.72
CA GLU A 306 6.50 17.77 -4.65
C GLU A 306 6.81 16.25 -4.73
N LEU A 307 7.69 15.88 -5.65
CA LEU A 307 8.28 14.55 -5.74
C LEU A 307 9.76 14.66 -5.41
N LYS A 308 10.26 13.84 -4.50
CA LYS A 308 11.67 13.71 -4.17
C LYS A 308 12.11 12.27 -4.32
N ALA A 309 13.32 12.11 -4.85
CA ALA A 309 14.00 10.82 -4.88
C ALA A 309 15.38 10.98 -4.24
N PHE A 310 15.74 10.07 -3.33
CA PHE A 310 16.99 10.15 -2.58
C PHE A 310 17.82 8.89 -2.78
N TYR A 311 19.10 9.14 -2.94
CA TYR A 311 20.23 8.24 -3.08
C TYR A 311 20.15 7.28 -4.26
N GLY A 312 21.19 7.33 -5.07
CA GLY A 312 21.37 6.41 -6.19
C GLY A 312 20.27 6.55 -7.26
N VAL A 313 19.78 7.76 -7.47
CA VAL A 313 18.68 8.01 -8.39
C VAL A 313 19.07 7.67 -9.82
N ARG A 314 18.27 6.82 -10.47
CA ARG A 314 18.40 6.42 -11.87
C ARG A 314 17.03 6.47 -12.54
N PHE A 315 16.98 6.97 -13.77
CA PHE A 315 15.73 6.99 -14.52
C PHE A 315 15.94 6.65 -15.99
N TYR A 316 14.90 6.10 -16.56
CA TYR A 316 14.87 5.65 -17.95
C TYR A 316 13.55 6.03 -18.63
N ARG A 317 13.67 6.66 -19.78
CA ARG A 317 12.69 6.75 -20.86
C ARG A 317 13.45 6.54 -22.18
N VAL A 318 12.79 6.06 -23.22
CA VAL A 318 13.47 5.71 -24.49
C VAL A 318 14.38 6.83 -25.03
N ASP A 319 13.95 8.08 -24.92
CA ASP A 319 14.65 9.27 -25.40
C ASP A 319 15.46 10.00 -24.33
N LEU A 320 15.28 9.68 -23.04
CA LEU A 320 15.91 10.39 -21.92
C LEU A 320 16.30 9.41 -20.82
N GLN A 321 17.57 9.40 -20.46
CA GLN A 321 18.10 8.63 -19.35
C GLN A 321 18.92 9.52 -18.44
N GLY A 322 19.03 9.17 -17.16
CA GLY A 322 19.86 9.93 -16.25
C GLY A 322 20.19 9.21 -14.96
N VAL A 323 21.25 9.70 -14.33
CA VAL A 323 21.69 9.30 -13.00
C VAL A 323 22.05 10.52 -12.18
N CYS A 324 21.74 10.51 -10.89
CA CYS A 324 22.15 11.54 -9.93
C CYS A 324 22.09 10.97 -8.51
N ASP A 325 22.55 11.73 -7.52
CA ASP A 325 22.39 11.33 -6.12
C ASP A 325 20.95 11.54 -5.64
N SER A 326 20.37 12.69 -5.95
CA SER A 326 19.00 13.03 -5.57
C SER A 326 18.30 13.88 -6.63
N LEU A 327 16.98 13.75 -6.64
CA LEU A 327 16.09 14.44 -7.58
C LEU A 327 14.95 15.10 -6.79
N GLN A 328 14.55 16.30 -7.24
CA GLN A 328 13.38 16.99 -6.73
C GLN A 328 12.58 17.57 -7.90
N PHE A 329 11.30 17.30 -7.95
CA PHE A 329 10.36 17.91 -8.88
C PHE A 329 9.28 18.66 -8.12
N ASN A 330 8.99 19.90 -8.53
CA ASN A 330 7.94 20.71 -7.94
C ASN A 330 7.00 21.22 -9.05
N THR A 331 5.69 21.00 -8.90
CA THR A 331 4.68 21.44 -9.88
C THR A 331 4.41 22.94 -9.81
N LYS A 332 4.75 23.63 -8.72
CA LYS A 332 4.57 25.09 -8.55
C LYS A 332 5.31 25.89 -9.60
N ASP A 333 6.57 25.56 -9.79
CA ASP A 333 7.46 26.22 -10.74
C ASP A 333 7.78 25.34 -11.95
N SER A 334 7.12 24.17 -12.04
CA SER A 334 7.32 23.15 -13.08
C SER A 334 8.80 22.83 -13.30
N THR A 335 9.54 22.68 -12.20
CA THR A 335 11.01 22.56 -12.24
C THR A 335 11.46 21.23 -11.66
N LEU A 336 12.34 20.55 -12.40
CA LEU A 336 13.06 19.36 -11.98
C LEU A 336 14.51 19.73 -11.66
N TYR A 337 14.95 19.39 -10.46
CA TYR A 337 16.34 19.53 -10.00
C TYR A 337 16.99 18.15 -9.88
N LEU A 338 18.19 18.02 -10.46
CA LEU A 338 19.07 16.88 -10.31
C LEU A 338 20.33 17.34 -9.59
N HIS A 339 20.65 16.72 -8.45
CA HIS A 339 21.70 17.17 -7.55
C HIS A 339 22.86 16.18 -7.46
N LYS A 340 24.05 16.70 -7.17
CA LYS A 340 25.30 15.96 -6.90
C LYS A 340 25.76 15.13 -8.10
N ASN A 341 26.43 15.80 -9.03
CA ASN A 341 27.02 15.22 -10.24
C ASN A 341 26.02 14.47 -11.12
N PRO A 342 24.89 15.08 -11.49
CA PRO A 342 23.96 14.50 -12.42
C PRO A 342 24.58 14.29 -13.80
N ILE A 343 24.17 13.20 -14.44
CA ILE A 343 24.49 12.90 -15.84
C ILE A 343 23.18 12.61 -16.56
N LEU A 344 22.96 13.29 -17.67
CA LEU A 344 21.81 13.11 -18.56
C LEU A 344 22.26 12.61 -19.92
N TRP A 345 21.49 11.75 -20.53
CA TRP A 345 21.63 11.31 -21.92
C TRP A 345 20.34 11.53 -22.69
N ASN A 346 20.46 12.13 -23.86
CA ASN A 346 19.38 12.29 -24.80
C ASN A 346 19.93 12.12 -26.23
N THR A 347 19.47 11.13 -26.95
CA THR A 347 19.71 10.90 -28.40
C THR A 347 21.11 11.30 -28.90
N GLY A 348 22.17 10.66 -28.36
CA GLY A 348 23.57 10.92 -28.77
C GLY A 348 24.26 12.05 -28.03
N TYR A 349 23.57 12.71 -27.11
CA TYR A 349 24.13 13.75 -26.23
C TYR A 349 24.28 13.21 -24.81
N GLN A 350 25.38 13.62 -24.14
CA GLN A 350 25.58 13.46 -22.72
C GLN A 350 25.82 14.85 -22.11
N ILE A 351 25.18 15.14 -21.02
CA ILE A 351 25.31 16.42 -20.28
C ILE A 351 25.60 16.10 -18.82
N SER A 352 26.58 16.80 -18.21
CA SER A 352 26.93 16.64 -16.81
C SER A 352 27.30 17.98 -16.17
N GLY A 353 27.20 18.05 -14.84
CA GLY A 353 27.54 19.24 -14.03
C GLY A 353 27.39 18.95 -12.54
N ASP A 354 27.44 19.97 -11.69
CA ASP A 354 27.21 19.82 -10.25
C ASP A 354 25.70 19.72 -9.93
N THR A 355 24.89 20.46 -10.68
CA THR A 355 23.42 20.47 -10.60
C THR A 355 22.85 20.71 -11.99
N ILE A 356 21.79 19.98 -12.34
CA ILE A 356 21.01 20.23 -13.54
C ILE A 356 19.60 20.64 -13.13
N LYS A 357 19.10 21.74 -13.70
CA LYS A 357 17.75 22.24 -13.51
C LYS A 357 17.02 22.21 -14.85
N ILE A 358 15.84 21.59 -14.88
CA ILE A 358 15.01 21.49 -16.09
C ILE A 358 13.69 22.19 -15.82
N LEU A 359 13.40 23.24 -16.60
CA LEU A 359 12.11 23.94 -16.60
C LEU A 359 11.21 23.33 -17.67
N PHE A 360 9.96 23.10 -17.29
CA PHE A 360 8.91 22.65 -18.19
C PHE A 360 7.88 23.76 -18.42
N ASN A 361 7.37 23.84 -19.64
CA ASN A 361 6.20 24.62 -20.00
C ASN A 361 5.15 23.67 -20.58
N ASP A 362 4.00 23.56 -19.91
CA ASP A 362 2.85 22.68 -20.24
C ASP A 362 3.21 21.20 -20.41
N SER A 363 4.21 20.61 -20.36
CA SER A 363 4.64 19.23 -20.56
C SER A 363 5.84 19.09 -21.50
N THR A 364 6.36 20.20 -22.01
CA THR A 364 7.57 20.21 -22.84
C THR A 364 8.70 20.88 -22.10
N VAL A 365 9.93 20.45 -22.36
CA VAL A 365 11.11 21.15 -21.84
C VAL A 365 11.21 22.53 -22.48
N GLU A 366 11.29 23.57 -21.65
CA GLU A 366 11.54 24.97 -22.08
C GLU A 366 13.01 25.30 -21.97
N ARG A 367 13.66 24.94 -20.85
CA ARG A 367 15.04 25.30 -20.58
C ARG A 367 15.73 24.26 -19.70
N VAL A 368 17.00 24.01 -19.98
CA VAL A 368 17.89 23.20 -19.15
C VAL A 368 19.08 24.05 -18.71
N ASP A 369 19.24 24.25 -17.41
CA ASP A 369 20.38 24.95 -16.83
C ASP A 369 21.32 23.91 -16.18
N VAL A 370 22.57 23.88 -16.60
CA VAL A 370 23.63 23.07 -16.00
C VAL A 370 24.55 24.01 -15.23
N LEU A 371 24.58 23.84 -13.92
CA LEU A 371 25.26 24.76 -13.02
C LEU A 371 26.56 24.16 -12.51
N GLU A 372 27.62 24.94 -12.59
CA GLU A 372 28.98 24.59 -12.19
C GLU A 372 29.53 23.35 -12.91
N ARG A 373 30.75 23.47 -13.42
CA ARG A 373 31.45 22.38 -14.14
C ARG A 373 30.63 21.77 -15.28
N SER A 374 29.90 22.63 -16.02
CA SER A 374 29.10 22.16 -17.13
C SER A 374 29.93 21.51 -18.21
N PHE A 375 29.55 20.31 -18.63
CA PHE A 375 30.17 19.55 -19.74
C PHE A 375 29.12 18.91 -20.60
N ALA A 376 29.18 19.13 -21.93
CA ALA A 376 28.30 18.47 -22.87
C ALA A 376 29.12 17.77 -23.96
N ILE A 377 28.67 16.58 -24.34
CA ILE A 377 29.30 15.72 -25.33
C ILE A 377 28.23 15.38 -26.39
N GLU A 378 28.59 15.48 -27.67
CA GLU A 378 27.83 14.93 -28.77
C GLU A 378 28.67 13.84 -29.46
N GLU A 379 28.17 12.59 -29.44
CA GLU A 379 28.81 11.47 -30.11
C GLU A 379 28.63 11.58 -31.63
N LYS A 380 29.72 11.67 -32.38
CA LYS A 380 29.71 11.66 -33.86
C LYS A 380 29.93 10.25 -34.37
N ASP A 381 30.85 9.53 -33.79
CA ASP A 381 31.08 8.11 -33.91
C ASP A 381 31.77 7.56 -32.65
N THR A 382 32.24 6.32 -32.68
CA THR A 382 32.92 5.70 -31.54
C THR A 382 34.24 6.35 -31.14
N THR A 383 34.79 7.26 -31.94
CA THR A 383 36.12 7.84 -31.80
C THR A 383 36.09 9.35 -31.63
N TYR A 384 35.13 10.03 -32.28
CA TYR A 384 35.10 11.47 -32.36
C TYR A 384 33.85 12.03 -31.63
N PHE A 385 34.10 13.02 -30.76
CA PHE A 385 33.08 13.63 -29.90
C PHE A 385 33.19 15.16 -30.03
N ASN A 386 32.10 15.82 -30.41
CA ASN A 386 32.00 17.27 -30.14
C ASN A 386 31.88 17.47 -28.64
N GLN A 387 32.61 18.43 -28.11
CA GLN A 387 32.72 18.67 -26.68
C GLN A 387 32.62 20.17 -26.41
N VAL A 388 31.92 20.49 -25.37
CA VAL A 388 31.88 21.85 -24.84
C VAL A 388 31.83 21.83 -23.32
N LYS A 389 32.61 22.71 -22.70
CA LYS A 389 32.58 22.89 -21.26
C LYS A 389 32.59 24.38 -20.91
N GLY A 390 32.12 24.68 -19.71
CA GLY A 390 32.13 25.98 -19.11
C GLY A 390 31.81 25.93 -17.63
N LYS A 391 31.66 27.12 -17.04
CA LYS A 391 31.15 27.19 -15.67
C LYS A 391 29.67 26.74 -15.65
N ASN A 392 28.83 27.41 -16.47
CA ASN A 392 27.43 27.12 -16.63
C ASN A 392 27.08 26.91 -18.10
N LEU A 393 26.02 26.11 -18.35
CA LEU A 393 25.44 25.92 -19.67
C LEU A 393 23.92 26.07 -19.55
N THR A 394 23.31 26.84 -20.46
CA THR A 394 21.88 26.99 -20.60
C THR A 394 21.44 26.55 -21.98
N ALA A 395 20.57 25.58 -22.07
CA ALA A 395 19.97 25.10 -23.31
C ALA A 395 18.49 25.53 -23.37
N PHE A 396 18.11 26.19 -24.49
CA PHE A 396 16.76 26.69 -24.75
C PHE A 396 16.06 25.79 -25.78
N PHE A 397 14.79 25.52 -25.52
CA PHE A 397 13.96 24.72 -26.39
C PHE A 397 12.79 25.54 -26.92
N THR A 398 12.42 25.30 -28.17
CA THR A 398 11.28 25.94 -28.83
C THR A 398 10.44 24.84 -29.47
N GLY A 399 9.17 24.71 -29.00
CA GLY A 399 8.29 23.61 -29.45
C GLY A 399 8.83 22.22 -29.12
N GLY A 400 9.59 22.09 -28.01
CA GLY A 400 10.20 20.83 -27.59
C GLY A 400 11.50 20.46 -28.33
N GLU A 401 11.96 21.27 -29.27
CA GLU A 401 13.24 21.07 -29.98
C GLU A 401 14.30 22.05 -29.48
N LEU A 402 15.53 21.57 -29.31
CA LEU A 402 16.69 22.34 -28.91
C LEU A 402 16.96 23.42 -29.96
N SER A 403 16.95 24.69 -29.54
CA SER A 403 17.10 25.86 -30.42
C SER A 403 18.40 26.63 -30.22
N GLN A 404 18.87 26.75 -28.97
CA GLN A 404 20.08 27.49 -28.62
C GLN A 404 20.75 26.92 -27.39
N ILE A 405 22.08 26.97 -27.34
CA ILE A 405 22.90 26.68 -26.16
C ILE A 405 23.80 27.84 -25.87
N ASP A 406 23.72 28.38 -24.67
CA ASP A 406 24.63 29.41 -24.17
C ASP A 406 25.54 28.80 -23.10
N ILE A 407 26.83 29.02 -23.22
CA ILE A 407 27.84 28.55 -22.29
C ILE A 407 28.63 29.76 -21.78
N GLU A 408 28.88 29.80 -20.50
CA GLU A 408 29.58 30.88 -19.84
C GLU A 408 30.67 30.40 -18.86
N GLY A 409 31.68 31.25 -18.71
CA GLY A 409 32.76 31.10 -17.74
C GLY A 409 33.87 30.13 -18.19
N ASN A 410 34.90 30.70 -18.84
CA ASN A 410 36.06 29.97 -19.36
C ASN A 410 35.63 28.77 -20.24
N THR A 411 34.94 29.09 -21.32
CA THR A 411 34.42 28.07 -22.24
C THR A 411 35.54 27.49 -23.08
N GLU A 412 35.54 26.20 -23.22
CA GLU A 412 36.40 25.45 -24.16
C GLU A 412 35.50 24.57 -25.03
N SER A 413 35.81 24.48 -26.32
CA SER A 413 35.09 23.63 -27.25
C SER A 413 35.99 22.87 -28.18
N ILE A 414 35.59 21.64 -28.51
CA ILE A 414 36.10 20.86 -29.63
C ILE A 414 34.91 20.54 -30.53
N TYR A 415 35.05 20.93 -31.79
CA TYR A 415 34.04 20.71 -32.83
C TYR A 415 34.70 20.09 -34.05
N TYR A 416 34.21 18.93 -34.49
CA TYR A 416 34.65 18.26 -35.68
C TYR A 416 33.78 18.70 -36.87
N HIS A 417 34.40 19.39 -37.83
CA HIS A 417 33.74 19.79 -39.05
C HIS A 417 33.80 18.65 -40.06
N MET A 418 32.66 18.01 -40.31
CA MET A 418 32.53 16.93 -41.29
C MET A 418 31.99 17.49 -42.61
N GLU A 419 32.81 17.55 -43.65
CA GLU A 419 32.33 17.75 -45.03
C GLU A 419 31.80 16.46 -45.62
N GLU A 420 30.90 16.55 -46.60
CA GLU A 420 30.31 15.39 -47.31
C GLU A 420 31.31 14.44 -47.98
N LYS A 421 32.59 14.77 -47.99
CA LYS A 421 33.67 14.09 -48.74
C LYS A 421 34.47 13.04 -47.97
N GLY A 422 34.11 12.70 -46.74
CA GLY A 422 34.73 11.62 -45.94
C GLY A 422 35.80 12.08 -44.94
N LEU A 423 36.41 11.11 -44.22
CA LEU A 423 37.36 11.33 -43.15
C LEU A 423 38.64 12.12 -43.48
N GLU A 424 39.04 12.16 -44.76
CA GLU A 424 40.26 12.87 -45.20
C GLU A 424 40.13 14.38 -45.20
N SER A 425 38.91 14.95 -45.14
CA SER A 425 38.62 16.38 -45.03
C SER A 425 38.11 16.79 -43.66
N LEU A 426 38.23 15.93 -42.66
CA LEU A 426 37.77 16.23 -41.30
C LEU A 426 38.78 17.15 -40.57
N GLU A 427 38.32 18.28 -40.11
CA GLU A 427 39.08 19.21 -39.31
C GLU A 427 38.50 19.31 -37.90
N LEU A 428 39.38 19.39 -36.89
CA LEU A 428 39.05 19.73 -35.51
C LEU A 428 39.22 21.18 -35.31
N ASN A 429 38.15 21.86 -34.88
CA ASN A 429 38.22 23.22 -34.35
C ASN A 429 38.28 23.11 -32.80
N LYS A 430 39.35 23.58 -32.18
CA LYS A 430 39.49 23.75 -30.75
C LYS A 430 39.53 25.23 -30.41
N THR A 431 38.57 25.73 -29.60
CA THR A 431 38.41 27.14 -29.30
C THR A 431 38.17 27.38 -27.82
N GLU A 432 38.83 28.40 -27.26
CA GLU A 432 38.68 28.91 -25.90
C GLU A 432 38.10 30.34 -25.93
N SER A 433 37.17 30.65 -25.04
CA SER A 433 36.56 31.98 -24.89
C SER A 433 35.94 32.20 -23.52
N MET A 434 35.41 33.38 -23.23
CA MET A 434 34.65 33.58 -21.98
C MET A 434 33.19 33.12 -22.12
N TYR A 435 32.62 33.31 -23.31
CA TYR A 435 31.22 32.97 -23.61
C TYR A 435 31.14 32.30 -24.98
N MET A 436 30.20 31.41 -25.12
CA MET A 436 29.90 30.72 -26.38
C MET A 436 28.39 30.57 -26.55
N THR A 437 27.88 30.88 -27.73
CA THR A 437 26.49 30.61 -28.13
C THR A 437 26.47 29.72 -29.37
N ILE A 438 25.67 28.66 -29.29
CA ILE A 438 25.41 27.71 -30.37
C ILE A 438 23.96 27.81 -30.76
N TRP A 439 23.64 28.14 -32.01
CA TRP A 439 22.28 28.06 -32.55
C TRP A 439 22.10 26.74 -33.28
N ILE A 440 21.01 26.08 -32.97
CA ILE A 440 20.67 24.76 -33.50
C ILE A 440 19.52 24.91 -34.50
N LYS A 441 19.64 24.28 -35.65
CA LYS A 441 18.58 24.15 -36.65
C LYS A 441 18.61 22.74 -37.26
N ASN A 442 17.44 22.11 -37.35
CA ASN A 442 17.34 20.73 -37.84
C ASN A 442 18.30 19.76 -37.10
N ARG A 443 18.39 19.91 -35.78
CA ARG A 443 19.26 19.12 -34.88
C ARG A 443 20.75 19.19 -35.17
N LYS A 444 21.21 20.25 -35.89
CA LYS A 444 22.62 20.51 -36.19
C LYS A 444 22.99 21.90 -35.80
N ALA A 445 24.22 22.10 -35.35
CA ALA A 445 24.76 23.44 -35.13
C ALA A 445 24.74 24.21 -36.43
N SER A 446 23.96 25.28 -36.49
CA SER A 446 23.82 26.16 -37.67
C SER A 446 24.74 27.38 -37.60
N ARG A 447 25.07 27.83 -36.40
CA ARG A 447 25.94 28.93 -36.12
C ARG A 447 26.57 28.76 -34.74
N ILE A 448 27.85 29.09 -34.62
CA ILE A 448 28.57 29.15 -33.35
C ILE A 448 29.23 30.52 -33.24
N LYS A 449 29.12 31.13 -32.06
CA LYS A 449 29.73 32.42 -31.76
C LYS A 449 30.51 32.34 -30.47
N TRP A 450 31.77 32.71 -30.50
CA TRP A 450 32.65 32.80 -29.32
C TRP A 450 32.92 34.27 -29.02
N MET A 451 33.00 34.67 -27.76
CA MET A 451 33.17 36.04 -27.29
C MET A 451 33.81 36.12 -25.92
N PRO A 452 34.48 37.23 -25.57
CA PRO A 452 35.27 38.07 -26.43
C PRO A 452 36.59 37.41 -26.79
N GLU A 453 37.27 37.89 -27.79
CA GLU A 453 38.63 37.52 -28.18
C GLU A 453 38.91 35.97 -28.15
N PRO A 454 38.21 35.19 -28.94
CA PRO A 454 38.39 33.73 -28.94
C PRO A 454 39.82 33.39 -29.39
N LYS A 455 40.39 32.36 -28.77
CA LYS A 455 41.65 31.75 -29.19
C LYS A 455 41.34 30.34 -29.63
N GLY A 456 41.76 29.97 -30.83
CA GLY A 456 41.47 28.68 -31.35
C GLY A 456 42.41 28.22 -32.46
N ASP A 457 42.50 26.91 -32.61
CA ASP A 457 43.27 26.23 -33.62
C ASP A 457 42.36 25.39 -34.49
N MET A 458 42.62 25.34 -35.79
CA MET A 458 42.04 24.35 -36.70
C MET A 458 43.11 23.35 -37.07
N ILE A 459 42.87 22.08 -36.78
CA ILE A 459 43.84 21.00 -36.94
C ILE A 459 43.26 19.92 -37.84
N PRO A 460 43.90 19.58 -38.97
CA PRO A 460 43.47 18.41 -39.76
C PRO A 460 43.53 17.13 -38.91
N VAL A 461 42.51 16.28 -39.01
CA VAL A 461 42.42 15.08 -38.19
C VAL A 461 43.61 14.11 -38.34
N PRO A 462 44.21 13.93 -39.54
CA PRO A 462 45.42 13.14 -39.68
C PRO A 462 46.63 13.64 -38.84
N ASP A 463 46.67 14.91 -38.49
CA ASP A 463 47.77 15.56 -37.73
C ASP A 463 47.48 15.61 -36.23
N LEU A 464 46.31 15.12 -35.78
CA LEU A 464 45.89 15.17 -34.39
C LEU A 464 46.68 14.20 -33.52
N LYS A 465 47.26 14.77 -32.44
CA LYS A 465 47.79 13.94 -31.35
C LYS A 465 46.66 13.42 -30.47
N PRO A 466 46.80 12.25 -29.85
CA PRO A 466 45.75 11.66 -28.99
C PRO A 466 45.25 12.59 -27.89
N GLU A 467 46.13 13.37 -27.25
CA GLU A 467 45.84 14.31 -26.17
C GLU A 467 45.05 15.55 -26.65
N GLN A 468 45.02 15.84 -27.95
CA GLN A 468 44.29 16.97 -28.52
C GLN A 468 42.83 16.64 -28.85
N LYS A 469 42.46 15.34 -28.87
CA LYS A 469 41.12 14.88 -29.20
C LYS A 469 40.08 15.15 -28.12
N PHE A 470 40.54 15.39 -26.91
CA PHE A 470 39.66 15.54 -25.75
C PHE A 470 40.01 16.80 -24.96
N LEU A 471 38.98 17.49 -24.47
CA LEU A 471 39.14 18.53 -23.46
C LEU A 471 39.56 17.93 -22.13
N LYS A 472 40.24 18.76 -21.32
CA LYS A 472 40.49 18.36 -19.92
C LYS A 472 39.18 18.08 -19.22
N ASP A 473 39.12 17.04 -18.42
CA ASP A 473 37.94 16.54 -17.69
C ASP A 473 36.89 15.86 -18.58
N PHE A 474 37.23 15.49 -19.82
CA PHE A 474 36.38 14.67 -20.67
C PHE A 474 36.19 13.26 -20.08
N VAL A 475 34.95 12.86 -19.85
CA VAL A 475 34.58 11.49 -19.46
C VAL A 475 33.34 11.06 -20.23
N ASN A 476 33.44 9.96 -20.95
CA ASN A 476 32.29 9.30 -21.54
C ASN A 476 31.66 8.35 -20.52
N TYR A 477 30.58 8.78 -19.88
CA TYR A 477 29.84 8.04 -18.86
C TYR A 477 28.84 7.02 -19.44
N ASN A 478 28.91 6.68 -20.71
CA ASN A 478 27.95 5.78 -21.36
C ASN A 478 27.82 4.41 -20.65
N TYR A 479 28.85 3.99 -19.88
CA TYR A 479 28.81 2.79 -19.06
C TYR A 479 27.86 2.88 -17.84
N LEU A 480 27.46 4.09 -17.42
CA LEU A 480 26.50 4.33 -16.36
C LEU A 480 25.06 4.49 -16.89
N ARG A 481 24.92 4.68 -18.19
CA ARG A 481 23.63 4.97 -18.83
C ARG A 481 22.65 3.82 -18.66
N PRO A 482 21.46 4.03 -18.07
CA PRO A 482 20.42 3.01 -18.01
C PRO A 482 20.01 2.56 -19.41
N LYS A 483 20.04 1.26 -19.69
CA LYS A 483 19.78 0.66 -21.01
C LYS A 483 18.30 0.37 -21.22
N ASP A 484 17.60 0.04 -20.14
CA ASP A 484 16.18 -0.28 -20.13
C ASP A 484 15.57 0.06 -18.76
N LYS A 485 14.30 -0.26 -18.60
CA LYS A 485 13.54 0.01 -17.36
C LYS A 485 13.95 -0.87 -16.18
N GLU A 486 14.59 -1.99 -16.39
CA GLU A 486 15.12 -2.88 -15.34
C GLU A 486 16.51 -2.43 -14.89
N ASP A 487 17.30 -1.83 -15.78
CA ASP A 487 18.66 -1.37 -15.49
C ASP A 487 18.70 -0.18 -14.49
N ILE A 488 17.56 0.45 -14.21
CA ILE A 488 17.48 1.51 -13.19
C ILE A 488 17.77 1.03 -11.77
N TYR A 489 17.65 -0.26 -11.49
CA TYR A 489 17.96 -0.85 -10.17
C TYR A 489 19.45 -1.14 -9.98
N ASN A 490 20.24 -1.09 -11.04
CA ASN A 490 21.67 -1.31 -10.93
C ASN A 490 22.36 -0.11 -10.24
N PRO A 491 23.28 -0.33 -9.29
CA PRO A 491 23.93 0.76 -8.59
C PRO A 491 24.79 1.60 -9.54
N THR A 492 24.80 2.91 -9.33
CA THR A 492 25.70 3.82 -10.02
C THR A 492 27.10 3.72 -9.42
N VAL A 493 28.01 3.03 -10.10
CA VAL A 493 29.41 2.87 -9.66
C VAL A 493 30.31 3.64 -10.61
N LEU A 494 30.84 4.79 -10.12
CA LEU A 494 31.87 5.54 -10.84
C LEU A 494 33.19 4.77 -10.82
N LYS A 495 33.88 4.73 -11.97
CA LYS A 495 35.24 4.24 -12.02
C LYS A 495 36.16 5.16 -11.20
N THR A 496 37.16 4.63 -10.57
CA THR A 496 38.07 5.38 -9.69
C THR A 496 38.71 6.57 -10.41
N GLU A 497 39.03 6.43 -11.69
CA GLU A 497 39.59 7.45 -12.56
C GLU A 497 38.63 8.61 -12.90
N ASP A 498 37.31 8.35 -12.80
CA ASP A 498 36.25 9.28 -13.14
C ASP A 498 35.72 10.05 -11.92
N ILE A 499 36.24 9.78 -10.73
CA ILE A 499 35.83 10.47 -9.50
C ILE A 499 36.33 11.91 -9.53
N PRO A 500 35.45 12.93 -9.51
CA PRO A 500 35.87 14.33 -9.51
C PRO A 500 36.78 14.62 -8.30
N ALA A 501 37.85 15.38 -8.51
CA ALA A 501 38.74 15.80 -7.45
C ALA A 501 37.97 16.57 -6.34
N PRO A 502 38.24 16.31 -5.05
CA PRO A 502 37.53 16.94 -3.95
C PRO A 502 37.70 18.47 -4.01
N ARG A 503 36.60 19.20 -3.80
CA ARG A 503 36.60 20.67 -3.73
C ARG A 503 37.61 21.11 -2.65
N ARG A 504 38.57 21.94 -3.01
CA ARG A 504 39.35 22.71 -2.02
C ARG A 504 38.38 23.67 -1.34
N SER A 505 37.98 23.38 -0.11
CA SER A 505 37.22 24.32 0.70
C SER A 505 38.05 25.61 0.84
N HIS A 506 37.57 26.73 0.28
CA HIS A 506 38.05 28.02 0.68
C HIS A 506 37.68 28.26 2.14
N ARG A 507 38.53 27.80 3.05
CA ARG A 507 38.51 28.30 4.43
C ARG A 507 38.83 29.78 4.32
N SER A 508 37.82 30.63 4.39
CA SER A 508 38.00 32.05 4.68
C SER A 508 38.72 32.14 6.03
N ARG A 509 39.99 32.53 5.98
CA ARG A 509 40.64 33.05 7.18
C ARG A 509 39.92 34.36 7.54
N ARG A 510 39.20 34.32 8.63
CA ARG A 510 38.89 35.49 9.46
C ARG A 510 39.65 35.35 10.74
#